data_abfe5ec57b13b86b1378d49d4db9551c
#
_entry.id   abfe5ec57b13b86b1378d49d4db9551c
#
_cell.length_a   1.000
_cell.length_b   1.000
_cell.length_c   1.000
_cell.angle_alpha   90.00
_cell.angle_beta   90.00
_cell.angle_gamma   90.00
#
_symmetry.space_group_name_H-M   'P 1'
#
loop_
_entity.id
_entity.type
_entity.pdbx_description
1 polymer ?
#
loop_
_entity_poly.entity_id
_entity_poly.type
_entity_poly.pdbx_seq_one_letter_code
_entity_poly.pdbx_strand_id
1 'polypeptide(L)'
;VRVAACGFCHHDLLVMKGVLRRGVKPGSILGHEVAGTVVQVGEGVSTLRAGDRVVNILTDACGRCDRCKQGREHRCRRGTGIGHGRDGGFAEFLAVSEHSLVPIPESVDLTGAALFACPMGVSLQAVQQVAKVQPGETVVVTGAGGGLGVHAVQIGAAMEGQVMAVTSSPEKEADLTLLGASQVLETAPLDFDEMVLALTEDEGAGVVIDTVGSALFPATWRSLGQYGRLVLLGEISGVPVSLDLAEVIFRDARILGSSGVSRALVRRVADMVVRGALRPVVSQSLPLDQAATAFDLLSSRSVLGRLVLLPG
;
A
#
# COMPACT_ATOMS: atom_id res chain seq x y z
N VAL A 1 1.61 13.36 18.59
CA VAL A 1 1.49 13.94 17.25
C VAL A 1 0.11 14.54 17.11
N ARG A 2 0.03 15.81 16.68
CA ARG A 2 -1.21 16.38 16.16
C ARG A 2 -1.37 15.85 14.74
N VAL A 3 -2.48 15.17 14.47
CA VAL A 3 -2.77 14.59 13.17
C VAL A 3 -3.24 15.71 12.23
N ALA A 4 -2.53 15.92 11.14
CA ALA A 4 -2.95 16.83 10.08
C ALA A 4 -3.76 16.12 9.00
N ALA A 5 -3.40 14.86 8.72
CA ALA A 5 -4.05 14.04 7.71
C ALA A 5 -3.93 12.55 8.04
N CYS A 6 -4.97 11.79 7.72
CA CYS A 6 -4.97 10.34 7.86
C CYS A 6 -5.63 9.68 6.64
N GLY A 7 -4.92 8.82 5.94
CA GLY A 7 -5.45 8.07 4.80
C GLY A 7 -6.51 7.05 5.24
N PHE A 8 -7.57 6.91 4.42
CA PHE A 8 -8.66 5.96 4.63
C PHE A 8 -8.48 4.74 3.74
N CYS A 9 -8.19 3.61 4.34
CA CYS A 9 -7.75 2.38 3.67
C CYS A 9 -8.85 1.31 3.61
N HIS A 10 -8.80 0.45 2.61
CA HIS A 10 -9.67 -0.74 2.56
C HIS A 10 -9.48 -1.66 3.80
N HIS A 11 -8.29 -1.67 4.40
CA HIS A 11 -8.03 -2.34 5.68
C HIS A 11 -8.97 -1.84 6.79
N ASP A 12 -9.25 -0.54 6.86
CA ASP A 12 -10.16 0.03 7.86
C ASP A 12 -11.59 -0.49 7.64
N LEU A 13 -12.03 -0.65 6.37
CA LEU A 13 -13.31 -1.28 6.05
C LEU A 13 -13.38 -2.73 6.51
N LEU A 14 -12.30 -3.51 6.34
CA LEU A 14 -12.27 -4.91 6.77
C LEU A 14 -12.34 -5.03 8.30
N VAL A 15 -11.71 -4.13 9.03
CA VAL A 15 -11.82 -4.04 10.49
C VAL A 15 -13.25 -3.68 10.91
N MET A 16 -13.84 -2.64 10.30
CA MET A 16 -15.21 -2.18 10.61
C MET A 16 -16.26 -3.26 10.33
N LYS A 17 -16.11 -4.00 9.23
CA LYS A 17 -16.99 -5.11 8.85
C LYS A 17 -16.74 -6.39 9.68
N GLY A 18 -15.75 -6.41 10.57
CA GLY A 18 -15.39 -7.57 11.37
C GLY A 18 -14.81 -8.75 10.56
N VAL A 19 -14.37 -8.51 9.33
CA VAL A 19 -13.67 -9.48 8.48
C VAL A 19 -12.26 -9.71 9.00
N LEU A 20 -11.52 -8.64 9.22
CA LEU A 20 -10.21 -8.69 9.87
C LEU A 20 -10.40 -8.68 11.39
N ARG A 21 -10.03 -9.78 12.05
CA ARG A 21 -10.16 -9.95 13.50
C ARG A 21 -8.82 -10.13 14.21
N ARG A 22 -7.83 -10.68 13.50
CA ARG A 22 -6.53 -10.99 14.11
C ARG A 22 -5.77 -9.72 14.48
N GLY A 23 -5.43 -9.57 15.77
CA GLY A 23 -4.70 -8.42 16.26
C GLY A 23 -5.55 -7.15 16.44
N VAL A 24 -6.85 -7.23 16.21
CA VAL A 24 -7.79 -6.11 16.42
C VAL A 24 -8.16 -6.03 17.90
N LYS A 25 -8.02 -4.84 18.48
CA LYS A 25 -8.50 -4.50 19.82
C LYS A 25 -9.86 -3.82 19.65
N PRO A 26 -10.96 -4.39 20.19
CA PRO A 26 -12.27 -3.78 20.12
C PRO A 26 -12.27 -2.36 20.72
N GLY A 27 -12.95 -1.43 20.04
CA GLY A 27 -13.05 -0.03 20.48
C GLY A 27 -11.83 0.84 20.18
N SER A 28 -10.80 0.32 19.45
CA SER A 28 -9.69 1.17 19.00
C SER A 28 -10.15 2.16 17.94
N ILE A 29 -9.59 3.36 18.01
CA ILE A 29 -9.70 4.36 16.94
C ILE A 29 -8.95 3.83 15.70
N LEU A 30 -9.59 3.87 14.54
CA LEU A 30 -9.01 3.42 13.28
C LEU A 30 -8.03 4.47 12.69
N GLY A 31 -7.50 4.19 11.48
CA GLY A 31 -6.56 5.05 10.76
C GLY A 31 -5.11 4.74 11.07
N HIS A 32 -4.41 4.21 10.07
CA HIS A 32 -3.01 3.78 10.20
C HIS A 32 -2.06 4.51 9.24
N GLU A 33 -2.56 5.45 8.45
CA GLU A 33 -1.85 6.24 7.44
C GLU A 33 -1.76 7.70 7.89
N VAL A 34 -0.86 8.03 8.82
CA VAL A 34 -0.88 9.32 9.53
C VAL A 34 0.29 10.20 9.11
N ALA A 35 -0.03 11.47 8.83
CA ALA A 35 0.93 12.56 8.79
C ALA A 35 0.51 13.66 9.77
N GLY A 36 1.50 14.30 10.38
CA GLY A 36 1.21 15.37 11.34
C GLY A 36 2.46 16.01 11.94
N THR A 37 2.26 16.73 13.04
CA THR A 37 3.32 17.44 13.73
C THR A 37 3.43 16.96 15.17
N VAL A 38 4.65 16.71 15.63
CA VAL A 38 4.93 16.37 17.02
C VAL A 38 4.59 17.60 17.89
N VAL A 39 3.68 17.46 18.83
CA VAL A 39 3.33 18.56 19.75
C VAL A 39 3.89 18.35 21.15
N GLN A 40 4.13 17.10 21.53
CA GLN A 40 4.70 16.75 22.84
C GLN A 40 5.49 15.45 22.72
N VAL A 41 6.57 15.34 23.46
CA VAL A 41 7.39 14.13 23.57
C VAL A 41 7.34 13.62 25.01
N GLY A 42 7.35 12.29 25.17
CA GLY A 42 7.44 11.65 26.48
C GLY A 42 8.88 11.56 26.97
N GLU A 43 9.03 11.11 28.24
CA GLU A 43 10.35 10.83 28.82
C GLU A 43 11.10 9.76 27.98
N GLY A 44 12.39 9.99 27.74
CA GLY A 44 13.26 9.06 27.00
C GLY A 44 13.17 9.16 25.47
N VAL A 45 12.32 10.03 24.91
CA VAL A 45 12.36 10.35 23.48
C VAL A 45 13.61 11.17 23.19
N SER A 46 14.41 10.71 22.23
CA SER A 46 15.69 11.31 21.91
C SER A 46 15.87 11.73 20.46
N THR A 47 15.04 11.23 19.55
CA THR A 47 15.19 11.43 18.09
C THR A 47 14.20 12.42 17.51
N LEU A 48 13.20 12.83 18.28
CA LEU A 48 12.13 13.75 17.86
C LEU A 48 11.93 14.86 18.90
N ARG A 49 11.43 16.01 18.43
CA ARG A 49 11.08 17.17 19.25
C ARG A 49 9.75 17.76 18.79
N ALA A 50 9.14 18.58 19.66
CA ALA A 50 7.97 19.37 19.28
C ALA A 50 8.29 20.27 18.07
N GLY A 51 7.37 20.33 17.12
CA GLY A 51 7.52 21.00 15.84
C GLY A 51 7.94 20.08 14.70
N ASP A 52 8.53 18.93 14.96
CA ASP A 52 8.94 17.98 13.88
C ASP A 52 7.71 17.49 13.11
N ARG A 53 7.77 17.56 11.79
CA ARG A 53 6.77 16.98 10.89
C ARG A 53 7.10 15.54 10.64
N VAL A 54 6.13 14.66 10.79
CA VAL A 54 6.34 13.22 10.79
C VAL A 54 5.24 12.47 10.06
N VAL A 55 5.59 11.28 9.57
CA VAL A 55 4.65 10.24 9.17
C VAL A 55 4.91 8.97 9.98
N ASN A 56 3.89 8.15 10.18
CA ASN A 56 4.05 6.88 10.89
C ASN A 56 4.42 5.74 9.93
N ILE A 57 5.00 4.67 10.47
CA ILE A 57 4.90 3.32 9.89
C ILE A 57 3.67 2.62 10.49
N LEU A 58 3.21 1.51 9.85
CA LEU A 58 1.93 0.86 10.20
C LEU A 58 1.94 0.12 11.54
N THR A 59 3.11 -0.08 12.12
CA THR A 59 3.33 -0.84 13.37
C THR A 59 3.91 0.07 14.44
N ASP A 60 3.31 0.08 15.63
CA ASP A 60 3.92 0.71 16.80
C ASP A 60 5.06 -0.18 17.31
N ALA A 61 6.27 0.19 16.91
CA ALA A 61 7.47 -0.61 17.07
C ALA A 61 8.22 -0.30 18.39
N CYS A 62 8.80 -1.31 19.00
CA CYS A 62 9.52 -1.14 20.28
C CYS A 62 10.96 -0.59 20.15
N GLY A 63 11.52 -0.49 18.95
CA GLY A 63 12.87 -0.01 18.67
C GLY A 63 14.04 -0.91 19.12
N ARG A 64 13.84 -1.87 20.04
CA ARG A 64 14.91 -2.59 20.75
C ARG A 64 15.02 -4.08 20.46
N CYS A 65 14.01 -4.72 19.85
CA CYS A 65 14.11 -6.13 19.50
C CYS A 65 15.04 -6.35 18.29
N ASP A 66 15.43 -7.61 18.07
CA ASP A 66 16.29 -8.02 16.95
C ASP A 66 15.77 -7.54 15.59
N ARG A 67 14.47 -7.63 15.35
CA ARG A 67 13.85 -7.18 14.09
C ARG A 67 13.93 -5.66 13.93
N CYS A 68 13.69 -4.89 14.98
CA CYS A 68 13.85 -3.44 14.93
C CYS A 68 15.30 -3.03 14.68
N LYS A 69 16.26 -3.70 15.35
CA LYS A 69 17.69 -3.44 15.15
C LYS A 69 18.18 -3.78 13.73
N GLN A 70 17.46 -4.66 13.03
CA GLN A 70 17.73 -5.03 11.64
C GLN A 70 16.99 -4.13 10.62
N GLY A 71 16.30 -3.05 11.06
CA GLY A 71 15.50 -2.20 10.20
C GLY A 71 14.21 -2.88 9.69
N ARG A 72 13.71 -3.85 10.44
CA ARG A 72 12.46 -4.57 10.14
C ARG A 72 11.39 -4.23 11.17
N GLU A 73 11.17 -2.94 11.42
CA GLU A 73 10.25 -2.42 12.44
C GLU A 73 8.82 -2.90 12.19
N HIS A 74 8.40 -3.00 10.94
CA HIS A 74 7.09 -3.54 10.52
C HIS A 74 6.86 -5.01 10.96
N ARG A 75 7.91 -5.70 11.38
CA ARG A 75 7.88 -7.06 11.91
C ARG A 75 8.30 -7.11 13.39
N CYS A 76 8.17 -6.01 14.11
CA CYS A 76 8.53 -5.90 15.52
C CYS A 76 7.88 -7.04 16.34
N ARG A 77 8.68 -7.72 17.18
CA ARG A 77 8.16 -8.82 18.02
C ARG A 77 7.15 -8.39 19.08
N ARG A 78 7.17 -7.11 19.44
CA ARG A 78 6.28 -6.50 20.43
C ARG A 78 5.42 -5.41 19.81
N GLY A 79 5.40 -5.35 18.49
CA GLY A 79 4.66 -4.33 17.76
C GLY A 79 3.17 -4.60 17.78
N THR A 80 2.40 -3.54 17.82
CA THR A 80 0.96 -3.54 17.63
C THR A 80 0.60 -2.74 16.39
N GLY A 81 -0.41 -3.15 15.65
CA GLY A 81 -0.89 -2.41 14.50
C GLY A 81 -1.55 -1.10 14.94
N ILE A 82 -1.09 0.01 14.39
CA ILE A 82 -1.73 1.32 14.57
C ILE A 82 -3.07 1.30 13.84
N GLY A 83 -4.12 1.83 14.48
CA GLY A 83 -5.46 1.88 13.89
C GLY A 83 -6.28 0.58 13.97
N HIS A 84 -5.76 -0.48 14.60
CA HIS A 84 -6.55 -1.70 14.85
C HIS A 84 -6.12 -2.45 16.11
N GLY A 85 -4.85 -2.59 16.41
CA GLY A 85 -4.34 -3.19 17.65
C GLY A 85 -4.16 -2.16 18.77
N ARG A 86 -4.13 -0.90 18.41
CA ARG A 86 -4.14 0.29 19.26
C ARG A 86 -4.77 1.45 18.52
N ASP A 87 -5.03 2.55 19.22
CA ASP A 87 -5.61 3.75 18.64
C ASP A 87 -4.75 4.30 17.49
N GLY A 88 -5.43 4.76 16.46
CA GLY A 88 -4.88 5.30 15.22
C GLY A 88 -5.19 6.77 15.01
N GLY A 89 -5.14 7.20 13.75
CA GLY A 89 -5.14 8.59 13.34
C GLY A 89 -6.48 9.18 12.93
N PHE A 90 -7.60 8.46 13.05
CA PHE A 90 -8.92 9.09 12.89
C PHE A 90 -9.28 9.86 14.16
N ALA A 91 -8.40 10.75 14.57
CA ALA A 91 -8.46 11.58 15.76
C ALA A 91 -7.55 12.79 15.58
N GLU A 92 -7.77 13.84 16.38
CA GLU A 92 -6.93 15.06 16.38
C GLU A 92 -5.49 14.78 16.85
N PHE A 93 -5.30 13.77 17.70
CA PHE A 93 -4.00 13.43 18.29
C PHE A 93 -3.75 11.94 18.27
N LEU A 94 -2.48 11.58 18.00
CA LEU A 94 -1.97 10.22 18.06
C LEU A 94 -0.79 10.15 19.05
N ALA A 95 -0.90 9.28 20.07
CA ALA A 95 0.25 8.87 20.88
C ALA A 95 0.89 7.63 20.26
N VAL A 96 2.19 7.66 20.01
CA VAL A 96 2.90 6.57 19.33
C VAL A 96 4.39 6.59 19.65
N SER A 97 5.07 5.44 19.58
CA SER A 97 6.51 5.36 19.79
C SER A 97 7.29 6.18 18.76
N GLU A 98 8.37 6.87 19.18
CA GLU A 98 9.30 7.55 18.25
C GLU A 98 9.88 6.59 17.19
N HIS A 99 10.01 5.30 17.53
CA HIS A 99 10.51 4.28 16.61
C HIS A 99 9.52 3.93 15.48
N SER A 100 8.32 4.46 15.54
CA SER A 100 7.26 4.27 14.54
C SER A 100 7.04 5.52 13.70
N LEU A 101 7.79 6.58 13.95
CA LEU A 101 7.71 7.84 13.24
C LEU A 101 8.94 8.08 12.35
N VAL A 102 8.72 8.72 11.24
CA VAL A 102 9.74 9.14 10.27
C VAL A 102 9.59 10.64 10.05
N PRO A 103 10.61 11.45 10.38
CA PRO A 103 10.61 12.86 10.05
C PRO A 103 10.56 13.07 8.52
N ILE A 104 9.82 14.10 8.11
CA ILE A 104 9.70 14.50 6.71
C ILE A 104 10.07 15.99 6.53
N PRO A 105 10.58 16.39 5.34
CA PRO A 105 10.91 17.79 5.06
C PRO A 105 9.69 18.72 5.14
N GLU A 106 9.94 19.99 5.49
CA GLU A 106 8.89 21.03 5.54
C GLU A 106 8.21 21.29 4.18
N SER A 107 8.92 21.05 3.10
CA SER A 107 8.41 21.24 1.73
C SER A 107 7.36 20.21 1.31
N VAL A 108 7.22 19.11 2.06
CA VAL A 108 6.26 18.06 1.73
C VAL A 108 4.88 18.39 2.28
N ASP A 109 3.84 18.33 1.46
CA ASP A 109 2.46 18.49 1.91
C ASP A 109 2.04 17.33 2.85
N LEU A 110 1.42 17.64 4.00
CA LEU A 110 1.02 16.63 5.00
C LEU A 110 -0.12 15.74 4.51
N THR A 111 -1.01 16.27 3.66
CA THR A 111 -2.11 15.48 3.10
C THR A 111 -1.58 14.34 2.24
N GLY A 112 -0.66 14.65 1.33
CA GLY A 112 0.02 13.65 0.53
C GLY A 112 0.95 12.75 1.34
N ALA A 113 1.60 13.30 2.37
CA ALA A 113 2.54 12.56 3.22
C ALA A 113 1.86 11.44 4.04
N ALA A 114 0.57 11.55 4.36
CA ALA A 114 -0.19 10.48 5.00
C ALA A 114 -0.11 9.15 4.23
N LEU A 115 0.11 9.22 2.90
CA LEU A 115 0.19 8.05 2.02
C LEU A 115 1.58 7.39 1.99
N PHE A 116 2.60 7.96 2.64
CA PHE A 116 3.98 7.50 2.50
C PHE A 116 4.22 6.10 3.06
N ALA A 117 3.52 5.71 4.11
CA ALA A 117 3.72 4.40 4.72
C ALA A 117 2.91 3.30 4.02
N CYS A 118 1.58 3.37 4.08
CA CYS A 118 0.75 2.28 3.59
C CYS A 118 0.76 2.20 2.05
N PRO A 119 0.14 3.11 1.29
CA PRO A 119 0.01 2.86 -0.13
C PRO A 119 1.34 2.97 -0.88
N MET A 120 2.18 3.94 -0.56
CA MET A 120 3.44 4.14 -1.29
C MET A 120 4.55 3.21 -0.81
N GLY A 121 4.79 3.16 0.50
CA GLY A 121 5.89 2.39 1.07
C GLY A 121 5.68 0.88 0.97
N VAL A 122 4.44 0.40 1.16
CA VAL A 122 4.11 -1.03 0.97
C VAL A 122 4.27 -1.43 -0.50
N SER A 123 3.84 -0.57 -1.44
CA SER A 123 4.04 -0.82 -2.87
C SER A 123 5.53 -0.79 -3.25
N LEU A 124 6.31 0.16 -2.69
CA LEU A 124 7.76 0.21 -2.91
C LEU A 124 8.46 -1.06 -2.38
N GLN A 125 8.06 -1.54 -1.19
CA GLN A 125 8.56 -2.80 -0.67
C GLN A 125 8.25 -3.97 -1.59
N ALA A 126 7.01 -4.06 -2.09
CA ALA A 126 6.57 -5.13 -2.96
C ALA A 126 7.32 -5.15 -4.30
N VAL A 127 7.35 -4.03 -4.98
CA VAL A 127 7.93 -3.91 -6.33
C VAL A 127 9.45 -4.01 -6.28
N GLN A 128 10.11 -3.25 -5.37
CA GLN A 128 11.56 -3.13 -5.35
C GLN A 128 12.25 -4.20 -4.51
N GLN A 129 11.72 -4.54 -3.31
CA GLN A 129 12.44 -5.41 -2.38
C GLN A 129 12.02 -6.87 -2.51
N VAL A 130 10.74 -7.13 -2.79
CA VAL A 130 10.17 -8.48 -2.84
C VAL A 130 10.19 -9.01 -4.27
N ALA A 131 9.54 -8.32 -5.21
CA ALA A 131 9.55 -8.69 -6.63
C ALA A 131 10.92 -8.48 -7.27
N LYS A 132 11.63 -7.42 -6.87
CA LYS A 132 12.92 -7.00 -7.48
C LYS A 132 12.79 -6.81 -8.98
N VAL A 133 11.79 -6.02 -9.37
CA VAL A 133 11.52 -5.70 -10.78
C VAL A 133 12.81 -5.21 -11.45
N GLN A 134 13.07 -5.72 -12.64
CA GLN A 134 14.21 -5.32 -13.47
C GLN A 134 13.73 -4.46 -14.65
N PRO A 135 14.58 -3.59 -15.18
CA PRO A 135 14.26 -2.85 -16.40
C PRO A 135 13.80 -3.76 -17.55
N GLY A 136 12.73 -3.37 -18.23
CA GLY A 136 12.14 -4.11 -19.35
C GLY A 136 11.24 -5.28 -18.97
N GLU A 137 11.16 -5.68 -17.68
CA GLU A 137 10.24 -6.75 -17.28
C GLU A 137 8.78 -6.35 -17.45
N THR A 138 7.94 -7.27 -17.90
CA THR A 138 6.48 -7.13 -17.88
C THR A 138 5.97 -7.26 -16.44
N VAL A 139 5.30 -6.19 -15.97
CA VAL A 139 4.75 -6.09 -14.61
C VAL A 139 3.25 -5.90 -14.68
N VAL A 140 2.48 -6.88 -14.26
CA VAL A 140 1.02 -6.76 -14.11
C VAL A 140 0.70 -6.24 -12.72
N VAL A 141 -0.17 -5.23 -12.61
CA VAL A 141 -0.66 -4.68 -11.34
C VAL A 141 -2.17 -4.83 -11.29
N THR A 142 -2.71 -5.72 -10.45
CA THR A 142 -4.15 -5.86 -10.24
C THR A 142 -4.69 -4.81 -9.28
N GLY A 143 -5.96 -4.41 -9.45
CA GLY A 143 -6.54 -3.33 -8.63
C GLY A 143 -5.81 -2.00 -8.80
N ALA A 144 -5.32 -1.74 -10.01
CA ALA A 144 -4.44 -0.63 -10.35
C ALA A 144 -5.00 0.75 -9.98
N GLY A 145 -6.32 0.94 -10.02
CA GLY A 145 -6.98 2.20 -9.63
C GLY A 145 -7.09 2.42 -8.12
N GLY A 146 -6.80 1.42 -7.29
CA GLY A 146 -6.84 1.53 -5.83
C GLY A 146 -5.60 2.16 -5.23
N GLY A 147 -5.64 2.45 -3.90
CA GLY A 147 -4.56 3.14 -3.22
C GLY A 147 -3.18 2.47 -3.31
N LEU A 148 -3.10 1.14 -3.23
CA LEU A 148 -1.84 0.41 -3.45
C LEU A 148 -1.50 0.38 -4.94
N GLY A 149 -2.49 0.08 -5.80
CA GLY A 149 -2.29 -0.13 -7.22
C GLY A 149 -1.71 1.07 -7.95
N VAL A 150 -2.27 2.28 -7.78
CA VAL A 150 -1.77 3.50 -8.43
C VAL A 150 -0.31 3.80 -8.09
N HIS A 151 0.14 3.45 -6.88
CA HIS A 151 1.52 3.64 -6.48
C HIS A 151 2.42 2.49 -6.96
N ALA A 152 1.90 1.25 -7.03
CA ALA A 152 2.64 0.14 -7.63
C ALA A 152 2.88 0.37 -9.12
N VAL A 153 1.91 0.94 -9.85
CA VAL A 153 2.06 1.37 -11.25
C VAL A 153 3.20 2.38 -11.39
N GLN A 154 3.16 3.48 -10.61
CA GLN A 154 4.21 4.50 -10.66
C GLN A 154 5.60 3.93 -10.34
N ILE A 155 5.70 3.08 -9.31
CA ILE A 155 6.97 2.50 -8.88
C ILE A 155 7.48 1.50 -9.91
N GLY A 156 6.61 0.67 -10.51
CA GLY A 156 6.97 -0.23 -11.59
C GLY A 156 7.53 0.50 -12.80
N ALA A 157 6.86 1.58 -13.20
CA ALA A 157 7.31 2.45 -14.30
C ALA A 157 8.64 3.16 -13.96
N ALA A 158 8.79 3.66 -12.72
CA ALA A 158 10.05 4.28 -12.27
C ALA A 158 11.23 3.30 -12.18
N MET A 159 10.96 2.00 -12.17
CA MET A 159 11.95 0.93 -12.30
C MET A 159 12.11 0.44 -13.76
N GLU A 160 11.60 1.20 -14.72
CA GLU A 160 11.67 0.89 -16.16
C GLU A 160 10.98 -0.42 -16.54
N GLY A 161 10.01 -0.89 -15.72
CA GLY A 161 9.16 -2.04 -16.07
C GLY A 161 8.08 -1.67 -17.09
N GLN A 162 7.68 -2.64 -17.90
CA GLN A 162 6.52 -2.53 -18.81
C GLN A 162 5.26 -2.83 -18.01
N VAL A 163 4.60 -1.77 -17.51
CA VAL A 163 3.50 -1.91 -16.56
C VAL A 163 2.16 -2.08 -17.25
N MET A 164 1.51 -3.23 -17.03
CA MET A 164 0.13 -3.50 -17.42
C MET A 164 -0.78 -3.30 -16.20
N ALA A 165 -1.59 -2.25 -16.21
CA ALA A 165 -2.49 -1.89 -15.12
C ALA A 165 -3.85 -2.54 -15.31
N VAL A 166 -4.25 -3.44 -14.38
CA VAL A 166 -5.55 -4.14 -14.44
C VAL A 166 -6.55 -3.43 -13.53
N THR A 167 -7.66 -2.97 -14.10
CA THR A 167 -8.72 -2.24 -13.39
C THR A 167 -10.10 -2.74 -13.76
N SER A 168 -11.08 -2.62 -12.83
CA SER A 168 -12.50 -2.82 -13.11
C SER A 168 -13.24 -1.52 -13.46
N SER A 169 -12.50 -0.43 -13.67
CA SER A 169 -13.02 0.92 -13.85
C SER A 169 -12.35 1.54 -15.06
N PRO A 170 -12.92 1.35 -16.28
CA PRO A 170 -12.30 1.83 -17.52
C PRO A 170 -12.12 3.36 -17.55
N GLU A 171 -12.95 4.10 -16.84
CA GLU A 171 -12.83 5.56 -16.70
C GLU A 171 -11.50 6.02 -16.09
N LYS A 172 -10.73 5.12 -15.46
CA LYS A 172 -9.42 5.40 -14.86
C LYS A 172 -8.24 5.22 -15.83
N GLU A 173 -8.49 4.80 -17.07
CA GLU A 173 -7.44 4.49 -18.05
C GLU A 173 -6.48 5.66 -18.28
N ALA A 174 -7.02 6.85 -18.55
CA ALA A 174 -6.20 8.04 -18.80
C ALA A 174 -5.28 8.37 -17.61
N ASP A 175 -5.82 8.30 -16.39
CA ASP A 175 -5.04 8.55 -15.18
C ASP A 175 -3.97 7.49 -14.95
N LEU A 176 -4.28 6.20 -15.16
CA LEU A 176 -3.30 5.13 -15.02
C LEU A 176 -2.17 5.22 -16.05
N THR A 177 -2.49 5.61 -17.27
CA THR A 177 -1.48 5.90 -18.32
C THR A 177 -0.58 7.07 -17.91
N LEU A 178 -1.14 8.17 -17.37
CA LEU A 178 -0.37 9.29 -16.84
C LEU A 178 0.50 8.92 -15.63
N LEU A 179 0.13 7.88 -14.91
CA LEU A 179 0.91 7.32 -13.79
C LEU A 179 2.00 6.34 -14.26
N GLY A 180 2.10 6.06 -15.54
CA GLY A 180 3.16 5.24 -16.14
C GLY A 180 2.76 3.83 -16.56
N ALA A 181 1.46 3.52 -16.61
CA ALA A 181 1.02 2.27 -17.23
C ALA A 181 1.30 2.30 -18.74
N SER A 182 1.97 1.29 -19.25
CA SER A 182 2.18 1.08 -20.70
C SER A 182 0.93 0.52 -21.39
N GLN A 183 0.12 -0.23 -20.62
CA GLN A 183 -1.17 -0.77 -21.04
C GLN A 183 -2.14 -0.72 -19.88
N VAL A 184 -3.42 -0.49 -20.16
CA VAL A 184 -4.51 -0.59 -19.17
C VAL A 184 -5.47 -1.68 -19.63
N LEU A 185 -5.70 -2.67 -18.77
CA LEU A 185 -6.51 -3.85 -19.04
C LEU A 185 -7.73 -3.83 -18.12
N GLU A 186 -8.89 -4.19 -18.65
CA GLU A 186 -10.11 -4.32 -17.87
C GLU A 186 -10.26 -5.72 -17.27
N THR A 187 -10.88 -5.82 -16.09
CA THR A 187 -11.18 -7.11 -15.46
C THR A 187 -12.47 -7.77 -15.98
N ALA A 188 -13.25 -7.09 -16.79
CA ALA A 188 -14.52 -7.59 -17.30
C ALA A 188 -14.50 -7.69 -18.84
N PRO A 189 -14.86 -8.84 -19.35
CA PRO A 189 -15.09 -10.10 -18.67
C PRO A 189 -13.75 -10.69 -18.21
N LEU A 190 -13.58 -11.28 -17.09
CA LEU A 190 -12.40 -11.81 -16.36
C LEU A 190 -11.18 -12.36 -17.19
N ASP A 191 -10.96 -11.84 -18.36
CA ASP A 191 -10.06 -12.34 -19.41
C ASP A 191 -8.76 -11.55 -19.51
N PHE A 192 -8.41 -10.75 -18.50
CA PHE A 192 -7.18 -9.93 -18.57
C PHE A 192 -5.91 -10.79 -18.70
N ASP A 193 -5.93 -12.04 -18.24
CA ASP A 193 -4.84 -12.98 -18.42
C ASP A 193 -4.62 -13.36 -19.91
N GLU A 194 -5.69 -13.53 -20.68
CA GLU A 194 -5.60 -13.76 -22.12
C GLU A 194 -5.00 -12.54 -22.83
N MET A 195 -5.39 -11.32 -22.40
CA MET A 195 -4.79 -10.09 -22.91
C MET A 195 -3.31 -9.96 -22.56
N VAL A 196 -2.92 -10.32 -21.32
CA VAL A 196 -1.51 -10.35 -20.92
C VAL A 196 -0.72 -11.31 -21.79
N LEU A 197 -1.22 -12.53 -22.00
CA LEU A 197 -0.57 -13.54 -22.86
C LEU A 197 -0.46 -13.03 -24.30
N ALA A 198 -1.53 -12.49 -24.88
CA ALA A 198 -1.50 -11.93 -26.23
C ALA A 198 -0.50 -10.78 -26.39
N LEU A 199 -0.37 -9.89 -25.39
CA LEU A 199 0.57 -8.76 -25.41
C LEU A 199 2.03 -9.17 -25.12
N THR A 200 2.25 -10.38 -24.63
CA THR A 200 3.57 -10.94 -24.32
C THR A 200 3.95 -12.12 -25.22
N GLU A 201 3.26 -12.32 -26.35
CA GLU A 201 3.52 -13.43 -27.26
C GLU A 201 3.52 -14.80 -26.56
N ASP A 202 2.54 -15.01 -25.66
CA ASP A 202 2.35 -16.18 -24.78
C ASP A 202 3.43 -16.38 -23.69
N GLU A 203 4.41 -15.49 -23.57
CA GLU A 203 5.45 -15.58 -22.52
C GLU A 203 4.89 -15.30 -21.11
N GLY A 204 3.84 -14.49 -20.99
CA GLY A 204 3.27 -14.06 -19.73
C GLY A 204 4.10 -13.01 -18.97
N ALA A 205 3.63 -12.60 -17.81
CA ALA A 205 4.26 -11.56 -17.02
C ALA A 205 5.42 -12.11 -16.17
N GLY A 206 6.54 -11.41 -16.14
CA GLY A 206 7.66 -11.70 -15.22
C GLY A 206 7.32 -11.40 -13.76
N VAL A 207 6.44 -10.40 -13.54
CA VAL A 207 5.97 -10.00 -12.19
C VAL A 207 4.48 -9.73 -12.22
N VAL A 208 3.77 -10.21 -11.19
CA VAL A 208 2.41 -9.78 -10.89
C VAL A 208 2.38 -9.21 -9.47
N ILE A 209 1.95 -7.94 -9.34
CA ILE A 209 1.71 -7.27 -8.05
C ILE A 209 0.21 -7.31 -7.79
N ASP A 210 -0.21 -8.22 -6.94
CA ASP A 210 -1.62 -8.45 -6.68
C ASP A 210 -2.11 -7.70 -5.43
N THR A 211 -2.95 -6.69 -5.65
CA THR A 211 -3.56 -5.90 -4.57
C THR A 211 -5.01 -6.32 -4.26
N VAL A 212 -5.54 -7.33 -4.96
CA VAL A 212 -6.93 -7.79 -4.87
C VAL A 212 -7.05 -9.14 -4.16
N GLY A 213 -6.20 -10.11 -4.51
CA GLY A 213 -6.17 -11.43 -3.90
C GLY A 213 -7.14 -12.42 -4.53
N SER A 214 -7.78 -13.21 -3.69
CA SER A 214 -8.53 -14.41 -4.10
C SER A 214 -9.59 -14.18 -5.18
N ALA A 215 -10.18 -12.98 -5.25
CA ALA A 215 -11.19 -12.66 -6.26
C ALA A 215 -10.66 -12.70 -7.71
N LEU A 216 -9.39 -12.37 -7.92
CA LEU A 216 -8.75 -12.37 -9.23
C LEU A 216 -7.65 -13.45 -9.37
N PHE A 217 -7.42 -14.23 -8.34
CA PHE A 217 -6.30 -15.18 -8.27
C PHE A 217 -6.20 -16.11 -9.48
N PRO A 218 -7.28 -16.70 -10.01
CA PRO A 218 -7.16 -17.60 -11.17
C PRO A 218 -6.57 -16.91 -12.41
N ALA A 219 -7.06 -15.72 -12.76
CA ALA A 219 -6.52 -14.95 -13.88
C ALA A 219 -5.13 -14.38 -13.57
N THR A 220 -4.90 -13.91 -12.35
CA THR A 220 -3.58 -13.47 -11.85
C THR A 220 -2.53 -14.57 -11.98
N TRP A 221 -2.89 -15.82 -11.66
CA TRP A 221 -2.00 -16.96 -11.77
C TRP A 221 -1.73 -17.34 -13.24
N ARG A 222 -2.77 -17.35 -14.09
CA ARG A 222 -2.61 -17.69 -15.52
C ARG A 222 -1.79 -16.66 -16.28
N SER A 223 -1.86 -15.37 -15.89
CA SER A 223 -1.05 -14.32 -16.53
C SER A 223 0.45 -14.38 -16.22
N LEU A 224 0.86 -15.21 -15.23
CA LEU A 224 2.26 -15.31 -14.81
C LEU A 224 3.06 -16.20 -15.78
N GLY A 225 4.19 -15.70 -16.25
CA GLY A 225 5.12 -16.43 -17.14
C GLY A 225 6.07 -17.38 -16.42
N GLN A 226 6.96 -18.00 -17.19
CA GLN A 226 8.06 -18.84 -16.70
C GLN A 226 8.98 -18.00 -15.78
N TYR A 227 9.43 -18.57 -14.65
CA TYR A 227 10.22 -17.90 -13.60
C TYR A 227 9.52 -16.70 -12.94
N GLY A 228 8.24 -16.52 -13.21
CA GLY A 228 7.44 -15.40 -12.74
C GLY A 228 7.32 -15.30 -11.23
N ARG A 229 7.09 -14.08 -10.75
CA ARG A 229 6.95 -13.76 -9.33
C ARG A 229 5.58 -13.12 -9.08
N LEU A 230 4.69 -13.85 -8.41
CA LEU A 230 3.41 -13.35 -7.92
C LEU A 230 3.62 -12.78 -6.51
N VAL A 231 3.45 -11.48 -6.34
CA VAL A 231 3.54 -10.80 -5.04
C VAL A 231 2.15 -10.42 -4.55
N LEU A 232 1.71 -11.07 -3.47
CA LEU A 232 0.43 -10.82 -2.84
C LEU A 232 0.54 -9.68 -1.82
N LEU A 233 -0.16 -8.58 -2.07
CA LEU A 233 -0.25 -7.40 -1.20
C LEU A 233 -1.59 -7.25 -0.52
N GLY A 234 -2.67 -7.63 -1.21
CA GLY A 234 -4.05 -7.47 -0.76
C GLY A 234 -4.82 -8.77 -0.79
N GLU A 235 -5.81 -8.85 0.10
CA GLU A 235 -6.83 -9.88 0.10
C GLU A 235 -8.15 -9.23 0.49
N ILE A 236 -9.06 -9.10 -0.46
CA ILE A 236 -10.31 -8.35 -0.28
C ILE A 236 -11.46 -9.25 0.15
N SER A 237 -11.56 -10.46 -0.41
CA SER A 237 -12.71 -11.36 -0.21
C SER A 237 -12.49 -12.40 0.88
N GLY A 238 -11.25 -12.77 1.19
CA GLY A 238 -10.90 -13.74 2.23
C GLY A 238 -11.32 -15.18 1.90
N VAL A 239 -11.47 -15.49 0.62
CA VAL A 239 -11.91 -16.82 0.16
C VAL A 239 -10.67 -17.68 -0.12
N PRO A 240 -10.66 -18.98 0.29
CA PRO A 240 -9.60 -19.91 -0.10
C PRO A 240 -9.52 -20.07 -1.62
N VAL A 241 -8.30 -20.18 -2.14
CA VAL A 241 -8.05 -20.42 -3.57
C VAL A 241 -7.48 -21.81 -3.79
N SER A 242 -7.76 -22.39 -4.96
CA SER A 242 -7.13 -23.65 -5.41
C SER A 242 -5.94 -23.32 -6.30
N LEU A 243 -4.85 -24.07 -6.12
CA LEU A 243 -3.62 -23.94 -6.90
C LEU A 243 -3.11 -25.35 -7.25
N ASP A 244 -2.85 -25.59 -8.53
CA ASP A 244 -2.14 -26.79 -8.97
C ASP A 244 -0.65 -26.64 -8.67
N LEU A 245 -0.12 -27.48 -7.80
CA LEU A 245 1.29 -27.44 -7.43
C LEU A 245 2.22 -27.84 -8.57
N ALA A 246 1.73 -28.63 -9.55
CA ALA A 246 2.50 -28.98 -10.71
C ALA A 246 2.80 -27.74 -11.58
N GLU A 247 1.83 -26.83 -11.71
CA GLU A 247 2.07 -25.57 -12.43
C GLU A 247 3.13 -24.69 -11.75
N VAL A 248 3.19 -24.67 -10.41
CA VAL A 248 4.27 -23.97 -9.69
C VAL A 248 5.64 -24.54 -10.02
N ILE A 249 5.73 -25.88 -10.04
CA ILE A 249 6.97 -26.62 -10.34
C ILE A 249 7.41 -26.37 -11.78
N PHE A 250 6.52 -26.59 -12.76
CA PHE A 250 6.88 -26.53 -14.17
C PHE A 250 7.07 -25.11 -14.70
N ARG A 251 6.54 -24.09 -14.02
CA ARG A 251 6.82 -22.69 -14.32
C ARG A 251 8.02 -22.13 -13.56
N ASP A 252 8.63 -22.88 -12.62
CA ASP A 252 9.64 -22.36 -11.67
C ASP A 252 9.16 -21.08 -10.98
N ALA A 253 7.85 -20.97 -10.77
CA ALA A 253 7.18 -19.77 -10.29
C ALA A 253 7.37 -19.55 -8.80
N ARG A 254 7.21 -18.31 -8.36
CA ARG A 254 7.31 -17.91 -6.95
C ARG A 254 6.07 -17.18 -6.52
N ILE A 255 5.46 -17.61 -5.40
CA ILE A 255 4.39 -16.89 -4.73
C ILE A 255 4.96 -16.26 -3.47
N LEU A 256 4.90 -14.93 -3.39
CA LEU A 256 5.56 -14.13 -2.38
C LEU A 256 4.53 -13.26 -1.64
N GLY A 257 4.56 -13.24 -0.32
CA GLY A 257 3.76 -12.32 0.48
C GLY A 257 4.54 -11.03 0.80
N SER A 258 3.89 -9.87 0.69
CA SER A 258 4.45 -8.60 1.12
C SER A 258 3.46 -7.83 1.96
N SER A 259 3.88 -7.29 3.10
CA SER A 259 3.04 -6.41 3.92
C SER A 259 3.87 -5.55 4.86
N GLY A 260 3.36 -4.37 5.18
CA GLY A 260 4.03 -3.40 6.01
C GLY A 260 5.20 -2.72 5.32
N VAL A 261 5.86 -1.81 6.03
CA VAL A 261 6.97 -1.01 5.50
C VAL A 261 7.95 -0.65 6.62
N SER A 262 9.25 -0.65 6.32
CA SER A 262 10.27 -0.17 7.24
C SER A 262 10.41 1.36 7.23
N ARG A 263 10.94 1.94 8.32
CA ARG A 263 11.25 3.37 8.37
C ARG A 263 12.20 3.82 7.24
N ALA A 264 13.14 2.97 6.87
CA ALA A 264 14.08 3.25 5.79
C ALA A 264 13.37 3.41 4.44
N LEU A 265 12.41 2.55 4.14
CA LEU A 265 11.62 2.66 2.90
C LEU A 265 10.68 3.87 2.91
N VAL A 266 10.11 4.22 4.06
CA VAL A 266 9.29 5.45 4.16
C VAL A 266 10.15 6.70 3.91
N ARG A 267 11.38 6.77 4.43
CA ARG A 267 12.32 7.85 4.08
C ARG A 267 12.60 7.88 2.58
N ARG A 268 12.83 6.72 1.97
CA ARG A 268 13.04 6.63 0.52
C ARG A 268 11.83 7.13 -0.27
N VAL A 269 10.60 6.80 0.15
CA VAL A 269 9.38 7.37 -0.45
C VAL A 269 9.40 8.90 -0.35
N ALA A 270 9.70 9.46 0.82
CA ALA A 270 9.81 10.91 1.00
C ALA A 270 10.84 11.54 0.04
N ASP A 271 12.01 10.93 -0.08
CA ASP A 271 13.06 11.37 -1.02
C ASP A 271 12.61 11.30 -2.48
N MET A 272 11.89 10.23 -2.87
CA MET A 272 11.36 10.08 -4.23
C MET A 272 10.29 11.14 -4.53
N VAL A 273 9.43 11.46 -3.56
CA VAL A 273 8.42 12.51 -3.71
C VAL A 273 9.06 13.89 -3.83
N VAL A 274 10.03 14.21 -2.98
CA VAL A 274 10.76 15.49 -3.05
C VAL A 274 11.46 15.68 -4.40
N ARG A 275 11.96 14.62 -5.00
CA ARG A 275 12.59 14.64 -6.34
C ARG A 275 11.59 14.59 -7.48
N GLY A 276 10.30 14.49 -7.22
CA GLY A 276 9.25 14.35 -8.25
C GLY A 276 9.21 13.01 -8.97
N ALA A 277 9.93 11.99 -8.46
CA ALA A 277 9.94 10.63 -9.03
C ALA A 277 8.68 9.83 -8.66
N LEU A 278 8.01 10.18 -7.58
CA LEU A 278 6.71 9.64 -7.18
C LEU A 278 5.81 10.78 -6.74
N ARG A 279 4.51 10.61 -6.95
CA ARG A 279 3.49 11.52 -6.43
C ARG A 279 2.45 10.78 -5.61
N PRO A 280 2.05 11.27 -4.44
CA PRO A 280 0.88 10.77 -3.72
C PRO A 280 -0.38 10.98 -4.56
N VAL A 281 -1.20 9.95 -4.71
CA VAL A 281 -2.49 10.04 -5.42
C VAL A 281 -3.61 10.13 -4.39
N VAL A 282 -3.96 11.36 -4.02
CA VAL A 282 -5.09 11.68 -3.15
C VAL A 282 -6.30 11.95 -4.05
N SER A 283 -7.36 11.13 -3.92
CA SER A 283 -8.59 11.31 -4.67
C SER A 283 -9.40 12.50 -4.13
N GLN A 284 -9.58 12.52 -2.82
CA GLN A 284 -10.34 13.55 -2.13
C GLN A 284 -9.90 13.62 -0.67
N SER A 285 -9.91 14.84 -0.12
CA SER A 285 -9.75 15.09 1.31
C SER A 285 -11.10 15.46 1.91
N LEU A 286 -11.44 14.84 3.06
CA LEU A 286 -12.71 15.04 3.77
C LEU A 286 -12.42 15.39 5.23
N PRO A 287 -13.22 16.27 5.87
CA PRO A 287 -13.15 16.46 7.31
C PRO A 287 -13.45 15.15 8.05
N LEU A 288 -12.93 15.00 9.27
CA LEU A 288 -13.07 13.76 10.04
C LEU A 288 -14.53 13.41 10.34
N ASP A 289 -15.42 14.39 10.53
CA ASP A 289 -16.85 14.18 10.74
C ASP A 289 -17.57 13.60 9.50
N GLN A 290 -16.94 13.64 8.33
CA GLN A 290 -17.41 12.99 7.10
C GLN A 290 -16.81 11.59 6.87
N ALA A 291 -16.30 10.92 7.90
CA ALA A 291 -15.75 9.58 7.78
C ALA A 291 -16.76 8.54 7.24
N ALA A 292 -18.07 8.72 7.50
CA ALA A 292 -19.12 7.88 6.93
C ALA A 292 -19.20 8.03 5.39
N THR A 293 -19.10 9.26 4.88
CA THR A 293 -19.03 9.53 3.44
C THR A 293 -17.79 8.89 2.80
N ALA A 294 -16.63 8.96 3.49
CA ALA A 294 -15.41 8.28 3.03
C ALA A 294 -15.60 6.76 2.94
N PHE A 295 -16.33 6.17 3.90
CA PHE A 295 -16.67 4.74 3.88
C PHE A 295 -17.51 4.37 2.64
N ASP A 296 -18.54 5.16 2.33
CA ASP A 296 -19.41 4.91 1.19
C ASP A 296 -18.66 5.07 -0.14
N LEU A 297 -17.89 6.14 -0.28
CA LEU A 297 -17.05 6.38 -1.46
C LEU A 297 -16.04 5.25 -1.71
N LEU A 298 -15.34 4.78 -0.67
CA LEU A 298 -14.40 3.68 -0.83
C LEU A 298 -15.11 2.35 -1.15
N SER A 299 -16.30 2.14 -0.59
CA SER A 299 -17.09 0.94 -0.85
C SER A 299 -17.65 0.89 -2.28
N SER A 300 -17.91 2.04 -2.92
CA SER A 300 -18.39 2.13 -4.31
C SER A 300 -17.32 1.82 -5.37
N ARG A 301 -16.04 1.73 -4.98
CA ARG A 301 -14.87 1.51 -5.87
C ARG A 301 -14.61 2.60 -6.91
N SER A 302 -15.32 3.73 -6.85
CA SER A 302 -15.13 4.86 -7.78
C SER A 302 -13.85 5.67 -7.54
N VAL A 303 -13.23 5.51 -6.37
CA VAL A 303 -12.04 6.26 -5.95
C VAL A 303 -10.80 5.86 -6.75
N LEU A 304 -10.09 6.84 -7.30
CA LEU A 304 -8.74 6.65 -7.82
C LEU A 304 -7.72 7.01 -6.72
N GLY A 305 -6.88 6.08 -6.36
CA GLY A 305 -5.89 6.31 -5.29
C GLY A 305 -6.48 6.23 -3.89
N ARG A 306 -6.32 7.27 -3.05
CA ARG A 306 -6.67 7.24 -1.63
C ARG A 306 -7.54 8.42 -1.21
N LEU A 307 -8.52 8.17 -0.37
CA LEU A 307 -9.22 9.20 0.42
C LEU A 307 -8.38 9.57 1.64
N VAL A 308 -8.45 10.82 2.05
CA VAL A 308 -7.73 11.33 3.23
C VAL A 308 -8.71 12.04 4.15
N LEU A 309 -8.69 11.71 5.44
CA LEU A 309 -9.42 12.42 6.47
C LEU A 309 -8.54 13.48 7.11
N LEU A 310 -9.13 14.66 7.34
CA LEU A 310 -8.49 15.82 7.96
C LEU A 310 -9.14 16.03 9.32
N PRO A 311 -8.47 15.71 10.43
CA PRO A 311 -9.05 15.81 11.77
C PRO A 311 -9.26 17.23 12.29
N GLY A 312 -8.61 18.24 11.68
CA GLY A 312 -8.76 19.66 12.11
C GLY A 312 -7.45 20.31 12.47
#